data_9508d7fd1d6a2807350ca3686ead37e1
#
_entry.id   9508d7fd1d6a2807350ca3686ead37e1
#
_cell.length_a   1.000
_cell.length_b   1.000
_cell.length_c   1.000
_cell.angle_alpha   90.00
_cell.angle_beta   90.00
_cell.angle_gamma   90.00
#
_symmetry.space_group_name_H-M   'P 1'
#
loop_
_entity.id
_entity.type
_entity.pdbx_description
1 polymer ?
#
loop_
_entity_poly.entity_id
_entity_poly.type
_entity_poly.pdbx_seq_one_letter_code
_entity_poly.pdbx_strand_id
1 'polypeptide(L)'
;MITPIATLMCANRDPDHLVARDASRQWRWGVFSNDVAQLAATLQRRPERRWLWANDCSYQFAVGLLALLHSGKTIVLPPNTQSGTLATWASQCDATLDATLLTSGNSGHAVDPRCFASLDTHTACIELATSGSTGAAKIVAKTLGNIDSELASHQQLGFIPAHCDLLFSTVSHQHIYGLLFRTLMPLARGIPYWSSSHAYPEHVFADIAHYSQHAALISSPAHLNRLPPALDLGHYATHLDCVFSSGGPLSADAAQQLGNQLGHYPIEILGSTETGGIAWRQQRDSHSRWRALPGVETRSDNDQQLLEVRS
;
A
#
# COMPACT_ATOMS: atom_id res chain seq x y z
N MET A 1 17.58 -5.39 1.40
CA MET A 1 17.20 -5.23 2.83
C MET A 1 16.05 -4.22 2.86
N ILE A 2 15.06 -4.39 3.75
CA ILE A 2 13.94 -3.45 3.87
C ILE A 2 14.26 -2.40 4.94
N THR A 3 13.92 -1.13 4.69
CA THR A 3 14.01 -0.05 5.68
C THR A 3 12.69 0.04 6.43
N PRO A 4 12.62 -0.12 7.77
CA PRO A 4 11.38 0.05 8.51
C PRO A 4 10.76 1.43 8.29
N ILE A 5 9.43 1.52 8.27
CA ILE A 5 8.72 2.81 8.12
C ILE A 5 9.06 3.75 9.28
N ALA A 6 9.22 3.20 10.47
CA ALA A 6 9.63 3.97 11.65
C ALA A 6 10.97 4.73 11.48
N THR A 7 11.86 4.24 10.62
CA THR A 7 13.18 4.86 10.36
C THR A 7 13.35 5.34 8.91
N LEU A 8 12.31 5.25 8.09
CA LEU A 8 12.37 5.54 6.66
C LEU A 8 12.91 6.93 6.37
N MET A 9 12.42 7.94 7.07
CA MET A 9 12.83 9.33 6.87
C MET A 9 14.22 9.66 7.44
N CYS A 10 14.78 8.77 8.28
CA CYS A 10 16.16 8.88 8.79
C CYS A 10 17.18 8.20 7.86
N ALA A 11 16.71 7.44 6.87
CA ALA A 11 17.58 6.70 5.96
C ALA A 11 18.37 7.65 5.05
N ASN A 12 19.67 7.40 4.94
CA ASN A 12 20.50 8.08 3.96
C ASN A 12 20.26 7.50 2.57
N ARG A 13 19.22 8.01 1.89
CA ARG A 13 18.89 7.62 0.52
C ARG A 13 19.32 8.72 -0.45
N ASP A 14 19.82 8.31 -1.62
CA ASP A 14 20.20 9.23 -2.68
C ASP A 14 19.05 10.20 -2.99
N PRO A 15 19.25 11.53 -2.93
CA PRO A 15 18.23 12.51 -3.29
C PRO A 15 17.66 12.34 -4.69
N ASP A 16 18.44 11.79 -5.61
CA ASP A 16 18.04 11.53 -6.99
C ASP A 16 17.31 10.20 -7.18
N HIS A 17 17.20 9.38 -6.14
CA HIS A 17 16.48 8.12 -6.17
C HIS A 17 15.01 8.35 -6.53
N LEU A 18 14.50 7.68 -7.58
CA LEU A 18 13.09 7.78 -8.00
C LEU A 18 12.19 7.14 -6.94
N VAL A 19 11.21 7.88 -6.45
CA VAL A 19 10.21 7.40 -5.47
C VAL A 19 8.91 7.03 -6.15
N ALA A 20 8.40 7.93 -7.00
CA ALA A 20 7.14 7.72 -7.69
C ALA A 20 7.16 8.40 -9.05
N ARG A 21 6.29 7.94 -9.94
CA ARG A 21 6.04 8.59 -11.23
C ARG A 21 4.60 8.39 -11.70
N ASP A 22 4.19 9.20 -12.64
CA ASP A 22 3.11 8.95 -13.59
C ASP A 22 3.61 9.20 -15.03
N ALA A 23 2.71 9.28 -15.98
CA ALA A 23 3.06 9.54 -17.38
C ALA A 23 3.73 10.91 -17.60
N SER A 24 3.45 11.88 -16.75
CA SER A 24 3.85 13.29 -16.93
C SER A 24 4.96 13.74 -15.98
N ARG A 25 5.11 13.09 -14.83
CA ARG A 25 5.97 13.57 -13.74
C ARG A 25 6.72 12.43 -13.05
N GLN A 26 7.90 12.77 -12.55
CA GLN A 26 8.73 11.93 -11.68
C GLN A 26 9.01 12.69 -10.38
N TRP A 27 8.91 11.96 -9.25
CA TRP A 27 9.24 12.49 -7.92
C TRP A 27 10.42 11.73 -7.35
N ARG A 28 11.47 12.48 -7.00
CA ARG A 28 12.70 11.94 -6.44
C ARG A 28 12.72 12.08 -4.93
N TRP A 29 13.56 11.30 -4.27
CA TRP A 29 13.66 11.26 -2.82
C TRP A 29 13.93 12.63 -2.19
N GLY A 30 14.79 13.45 -2.78
CA GLY A 30 15.07 14.79 -2.27
C GLY A 30 13.83 15.69 -2.23
N VAL A 31 12.98 15.62 -3.28
CA VAL A 31 11.69 16.32 -3.32
C VAL A 31 10.73 15.72 -2.31
N PHE A 32 10.61 14.39 -2.29
CA PHE A 32 9.71 13.67 -1.38
C PHE A 32 10.02 13.98 0.09
N SER A 33 11.29 13.89 0.49
CA SER A 33 11.69 14.14 1.88
C SER A 33 11.47 15.60 2.29
N ASN A 34 11.69 16.55 1.37
CA ASN A 34 11.40 17.95 1.61
C ASN A 34 9.89 18.21 1.74
N ASP A 35 9.05 17.63 0.88
CA ASP A 35 7.59 17.77 0.97
C ASP A 35 7.07 17.23 2.31
N VAL A 36 7.56 16.07 2.75
CA VAL A 36 7.22 15.50 4.07
C VAL A 36 7.67 16.44 5.20
N ALA A 37 8.90 16.97 5.14
CA ALA A 37 9.44 17.83 6.19
C ALA A 37 8.66 19.14 6.33
N GLN A 38 8.34 19.79 5.23
CA GLN A 38 7.58 21.04 5.21
C GLN A 38 6.16 20.85 5.77
N LEU A 39 5.48 19.79 5.31
CA LEU A 39 4.14 19.49 5.79
C LEU A 39 4.16 19.09 7.28
N ALA A 40 5.12 18.29 7.72
CA ALA A 40 5.28 17.92 9.12
C ALA A 40 5.49 19.15 10.02
N ALA A 41 6.35 20.09 9.61
CA ALA A 41 6.58 21.33 10.34
C ALA A 41 5.30 22.20 10.46
N THR A 42 4.45 22.18 9.44
CA THR A 42 3.14 22.84 9.46
C THR A 42 2.19 22.15 10.43
N LEU A 43 2.09 20.81 10.36
CA LEU A 43 1.20 20.01 11.19
C LEU A 43 1.62 19.99 12.68
N GLN A 44 2.90 20.10 13.01
CA GLN A 44 3.38 20.19 14.39
C GLN A 44 2.85 21.41 15.14
N ARG A 45 2.56 22.51 14.42
CA ARG A 45 2.00 23.75 15.00
C ARG A 45 0.49 23.68 15.23
N ARG A 46 -0.16 22.65 14.74
CA ARG A 46 -1.61 22.44 14.82
C ARG A 46 -1.95 21.65 16.07
N PRO A 47 -2.92 22.10 16.90
CA PRO A 47 -3.31 21.40 18.12
C PRO A 47 -4.11 20.11 17.88
N GLU A 48 -4.75 19.99 16.74
CA GLU A 48 -5.58 18.86 16.36
C GLU A 48 -4.75 17.56 16.39
N ARG A 49 -5.32 16.50 16.92
CA ARG A 49 -4.62 15.23 17.14
C ARG A 49 -5.04 14.16 16.16
N ARG A 50 -6.33 14.05 15.88
CA ARG A 50 -6.92 12.98 15.06
C ARG A 50 -7.33 13.54 13.71
N TRP A 51 -6.66 13.08 12.64
CA TRP A 51 -6.75 13.66 11.32
C TRP A 51 -7.33 12.67 10.31
N LEU A 52 -8.37 13.08 9.60
CA LEU A 52 -8.83 12.37 8.41
C LEU A 52 -7.84 12.58 7.27
N TRP A 53 -7.40 11.49 6.67
CA TRP A 53 -6.51 11.55 5.51
C TRP A 53 -6.98 10.65 4.38
N ALA A 54 -7.19 11.21 3.19
CA ALA A 54 -7.51 10.51 1.96
C ALA A 54 -7.00 11.31 0.75
N ASN A 55 -6.41 10.61 -0.19
CA ASN A 55 -5.95 11.20 -1.46
C ASN A 55 -5.83 10.09 -2.50
N ASP A 56 -6.21 10.34 -3.76
CA ASP A 56 -6.14 9.34 -4.83
C ASP A 56 -4.73 9.20 -5.42
N CYS A 57 -3.90 10.25 -5.35
CA CYS A 57 -2.51 10.22 -5.75
C CYS A 57 -1.65 9.56 -4.66
N SER A 58 -1.03 8.41 -4.96
CA SER A 58 -0.22 7.67 -3.97
C SER A 58 1.01 8.46 -3.49
N TYR A 59 1.58 9.33 -4.33
CA TYR A 59 2.68 10.19 -3.90
C TYR A 59 2.21 11.18 -2.82
N GLN A 60 1.14 11.92 -3.09
CA GLN A 60 0.59 12.87 -2.12
C GLN A 60 0.09 12.16 -0.86
N PHE A 61 -0.51 10.99 -1.04
CA PHE A 61 -0.93 10.15 0.09
C PHE A 61 0.25 9.77 0.98
N ALA A 62 1.37 9.34 0.41
CA ALA A 62 2.56 8.99 1.17
C ALA A 62 3.17 10.19 1.89
N VAL A 63 3.23 11.36 1.23
CA VAL A 63 3.69 12.62 1.85
C VAL A 63 2.82 12.97 3.07
N GLY A 64 1.50 12.98 2.92
CA GLY A 64 0.58 13.31 4.01
C GLY A 64 0.65 12.29 5.15
N LEU A 65 0.71 10.99 4.84
CA LEU A 65 0.83 9.92 5.82
C LEU A 65 2.08 10.09 6.70
N LEU A 66 3.26 10.23 6.07
CA LEU A 66 4.51 10.36 6.81
C LEU A 66 4.60 11.70 7.56
N ALA A 67 4.09 12.79 7.00
CA ALA A 67 4.06 14.07 7.68
C ALA A 67 3.17 14.04 8.93
N LEU A 68 2.00 13.41 8.87
CA LEU A 68 1.12 13.20 10.03
C LEU A 68 1.80 12.34 11.10
N LEU A 69 2.45 11.24 10.72
CA LEU A 69 3.20 10.38 11.65
C LEU A 69 4.32 11.16 12.36
N HIS A 70 5.15 11.88 11.60
CA HIS A 70 6.25 12.67 12.17
C HIS A 70 5.79 13.93 12.94
N SER A 71 4.51 14.26 12.85
CA SER A 71 3.87 15.32 13.66
C SER A 71 3.18 14.77 14.91
N GLY A 72 3.29 13.46 15.18
CA GLY A 72 2.65 12.81 16.33
C GLY A 72 1.12 12.78 16.24
N LYS A 73 0.56 12.74 15.05
CA LYS A 73 -0.90 12.72 14.82
C LYS A 73 -1.42 11.29 14.66
N THR A 74 -2.66 11.07 15.08
CA THR A 74 -3.42 9.86 14.75
C THR A 74 -4.08 10.05 13.38
N ILE A 75 -3.95 9.07 12.51
CA ILE A 75 -4.41 9.14 11.13
C ILE A 75 -5.62 8.24 10.96
N VAL A 76 -6.72 8.80 10.46
CA VAL A 76 -7.92 8.04 10.09
C VAL A 76 -7.95 7.91 8.58
N LEU A 77 -7.88 6.68 8.09
CA LEU A 77 -8.02 6.34 6.68
C LEU A 77 -9.46 5.88 6.41
N PRO A 78 -10.26 6.63 5.65
CA PRO A 78 -11.62 6.23 5.31
C PRO A 78 -11.60 5.08 4.29
N PRO A 79 -12.68 4.30 4.14
CA PRO A 79 -12.71 3.16 3.22
C PRO A 79 -12.68 3.55 1.74
N ASN A 80 -12.96 4.80 1.40
CA ASN A 80 -12.86 5.35 0.05
C ASN A 80 -12.82 6.88 0.09
N THR A 81 -12.62 7.50 -1.09
CA THR A 81 -12.51 8.95 -1.28
C THR A 81 -13.83 9.62 -1.70
N GLN A 82 -14.97 8.93 -1.63
CA GLN A 82 -16.27 9.50 -1.99
C GLN A 82 -16.68 10.61 -1.00
N SER A 83 -17.24 11.68 -1.51
CA SER A 83 -17.59 12.88 -0.72
C SER A 83 -18.48 12.60 0.49
N GLY A 84 -19.48 11.72 0.35
CA GLY A 84 -20.35 11.30 1.45
C GLY A 84 -19.60 10.53 2.54
N THR A 85 -18.69 9.65 2.15
CA THR A 85 -17.82 8.91 3.07
C THR A 85 -16.88 9.87 3.81
N LEU A 86 -16.23 10.78 3.08
CA LEU A 86 -15.34 11.76 3.69
C LEU A 86 -16.08 12.66 4.68
N ALA A 87 -17.27 13.14 4.34
CA ALA A 87 -18.09 13.98 5.24
C ALA A 87 -18.45 13.22 6.54
N THR A 88 -18.83 11.94 6.44
CA THR A 88 -19.14 11.09 7.60
C THR A 88 -17.94 10.93 8.52
N TRP A 89 -16.74 10.66 7.97
CA TRP A 89 -15.55 10.45 8.77
C TRP A 89 -14.93 11.76 9.29
N ALA A 90 -15.07 12.88 8.54
CA ALA A 90 -14.61 14.18 8.97
C ALA A 90 -15.29 14.63 10.27
N SER A 91 -16.57 14.30 10.47
CA SER A 91 -17.29 14.61 11.70
C SER A 91 -16.78 13.88 12.95
N GLN A 92 -15.95 12.85 12.76
CA GLN A 92 -15.35 12.03 13.82
C GLN A 92 -13.85 12.35 14.03
N CYS A 93 -13.30 13.32 13.31
CA CYS A 93 -11.91 13.73 13.39
C CYS A 93 -11.81 15.19 13.84
N ASP A 94 -10.66 15.58 14.40
CA ASP A 94 -10.41 16.96 14.79
C ASP A 94 -10.17 17.85 13.56
N ALA A 95 -9.58 17.27 12.51
CA ALA A 95 -9.29 17.96 11.24
C ALA A 95 -9.20 17.00 10.07
N THR A 96 -9.22 17.56 8.88
CA THR A 96 -8.95 16.85 7.60
C THR A 96 -7.70 17.44 6.96
N LEU A 97 -6.80 16.58 6.49
CA LEU A 97 -5.69 17.00 5.67
C LEU A 97 -6.19 17.15 4.22
N ASP A 98 -6.19 18.36 3.72
CA ASP A 98 -6.69 18.72 2.39
C ASP A 98 -5.56 19.14 1.43
N ALA A 99 -5.91 19.35 0.16
CA ALA A 99 -4.96 19.77 -0.87
C ALA A 99 -4.34 21.16 -0.57
N THR A 100 -5.02 22.03 0.15
CA THR A 100 -4.52 23.36 0.51
C THR A 100 -3.34 23.24 1.47
N LEU A 101 -3.45 22.36 2.47
CA LEU A 101 -2.36 22.10 3.40
C LEU A 101 -1.17 21.41 2.73
N LEU A 102 -1.42 20.48 1.78
CA LEU A 102 -0.35 19.85 0.99
C LEU A 102 0.46 20.86 0.17
N THR A 103 -0.18 21.89 -0.36
CA THR A 103 0.47 22.92 -1.19
C THR A 103 1.05 24.07 -0.37
N SER A 104 0.51 24.35 0.81
CA SER A 104 0.94 25.44 1.71
C SER A 104 2.34 25.23 2.28
N GLY A 105 2.84 23.97 2.30
CA GLY A 105 4.21 23.63 2.69
C GLY A 105 5.28 24.29 1.83
N ASN A 106 4.92 24.81 0.66
CA ASN A 106 5.82 25.47 -0.29
C ASN A 106 6.18 26.93 0.10
N SER A 107 6.11 27.27 1.40
CA SER A 107 6.33 28.63 1.95
C SER A 107 7.79 29.10 1.97
N GLY A 108 8.64 28.59 1.11
CA GLY A 108 9.99 29.15 0.85
C GLY A 108 11.04 28.96 1.95
N HIS A 109 10.71 28.35 3.09
CA HIS A 109 11.67 28.01 4.11
C HIS A 109 12.13 26.56 3.91
N ALA A 110 13.36 26.38 3.48
CA ALA A 110 13.97 25.05 3.41
C ALA A 110 14.04 24.46 4.82
N VAL A 111 13.25 23.42 5.05
CA VAL A 111 13.38 22.58 6.25
C VAL A 111 14.45 21.53 5.94
N ASP A 112 15.45 21.37 6.81
CA ASP A 112 16.46 20.33 6.62
C ASP A 112 15.78 18.95 6.74
N PRO A 113 15.69 18.16 5.68
CA PRO A 113 15.06 16.83 5.72
C PRO A 113 15.82 15.85 6.65
N ARG A 114 17.03 16.18 7.10
CA ARG A 114 17.80 15.38 8.06
C ARG A 114 17.33 15.55 9.53
N CYS A 115 16.31 16.37 9.79
CA CYS A 115 15.80 16.61 11.14
C CYS A 115 14.87 15.50 11.68
N PHE A 116 14.53 14.47 10.88
CA PHE A 116 13.66 13.42 11.33
C PHE A 116 14.34 12.48 12.33
N ALA A 117 13.68 12.24 13.45
CA ALA A 117 14.01 11.16 14.38
C ALA A 117 13.23 9.88 14.01
N SER A 118 13.72 8.74 14.48
CA SER A 118 12.98 7.48 14.43
C SER A 118 11.65 7.62 15.17
N LEU A 119 10.58 7.09 14.57
CA LEU A 119 9.26 7.07 15.17
C LEU A 119 9.15 5.93 16.18
N ASP A 120 8.40 6.17 17.26
CA ASP A 120 8.03 5.11 18.19
C ASP A 120 7.06 4.13 17.50
N THR A 121 7.42 2.86 17.52
CA THR A 121 6.65 1.80 16.87
C THR A 121 5.35 1.43 17.60
N HIS A 122 5.19 1.87 18.85
CA HIS A 122 4.03 1.54 19.68
C HIS A 122 3.00 2.66 19.76
N THR A 123 3.42 3.93 19.64
CA THR A 123 2.52 5.08 19.81
C THR A 123 1.98 5.66 18.51
N ALA A 124 2.71 5.55 17.41
CA ALA A 124 2.22 6.06 16.12
C ALA A 124 1.09 5.14 15.61
N CYS A 125 -0.10 5.70 15.44
CA CYS A 125 -1.31 4.95 15.14
C CYS A 125 -1.91 5.35 13.79
N ILE A 126 -2.24 4.34 13.00
CA ILE A 126 -3.02 4.45 11.78
C ILE A 126 -4.35 3.73 12.01
N GLU A 127 -5.45 4.44 11.93
CA GLU A 127 -6.81 3.94 12.08
C GLU A 127 -7.44 3.69 10.71
N LEU A 128 -7.72 2.43 10.40
CA LEU A 128 -8.36 2.03 9.16
C LEU A 128 -9.87 1.86 9.40
N ALA A 129 -10.67 2.62 8.68
CA ALA A 129 -12.11 2.48 8.71
C ALA A 129 -12.54 1.35 7.77
N THR A 130 -13.28 0.39 8.29
CA THR A 130 -13.82 -0.73 7.52
C THR A 130 -15.33 -0.67 7.45
N SER A 131 -15.91 -1.09 6.33
CA SER A 131 -17.35 -1.34 6.25
C SER A 131 -17.64 -2.63 7.02
N GLY A 132 -18.07 -2.52 8.28
CA GLY A 132 -18.41 -3.69 9.08
C GLY A 132 -19.44 -4.58 8.39
N SER A 133 -19.28 -5.90 8.47
CA SER A 133 -20.26 -6.89 7.98
C SER A 133 -21.66 -6.73 8.59
N THR A 134 -21.76 -6.02 9.71
CA THR A 134 -23.00 -5.69 10.44
C THR A 134 -23.60 -4.32 10.07
N GLY A 135 -23.04 -3.63 9.08
CA GLY A 135 -23.49 -2.31 8.62
C GLY A 135 -22.95 -1.12 9.41
N ALA A 136 -22.41 -1.31 10.62
CA ALA A 136 -21.75 -0.24 11.38
C ALA A 136 -20.28 -0.15 10.96
N ALA A 137 -19.81 1.06 10.66
CA ALA A 137 -18.40 1.31 10.35
C ALA A 137 -17.52 0.98 11.58
N LYS A 138 -16.47 0.19 11.38
CA LYS A 138 -15.56 -0.25 12.42
C LYS A 138 -14.16 0.35 12.17
N ILE A 139 -13.51 0.75 13.24
CA ILE A 139 -12.12 1.25 13.19
C ILE A 139 -11.18 0.15 13.66
N VAL A 140 -10.14 -0.08 12.89
CA VAL A 140 -9.04 -0.97 13.24
C VAL A 140 -7.76 -0.14 13.35
N ALA A 141 -7.20 -0.04 14.56
CA ALA A 141 -5.97 0.68 14.80
C ALA A 141 -4.74 -0.23 14.55
N LYS A 142 -3.74 0.32 13.86
CA LYS A 142 -2.44 -0.31 13.63
C LYS A 142 -1.32 0.59 14.16
N THR A 143 -0.36 -0.01 14.84
CA THR A 143 0.88 0.65 15.21
C THR A 143 1.90 0.53 14.06
N LEU A 144 2.95 1.35 14.09
CA LEU A 144 4.06 1.17 13.13
C LEU A 144 4.77 -0.16 13.34
N GLY A 145 4.81 -0.69 14.58
CA GLY A 145 5.34 -2.02 14.86
C GLY A 145 4.57 -3.12 14.12
N ASN A 146 3.24 -3.05 14.08
CA ASN A 146 2.43 -3.98 13.29
C ASN A 146 2.75 -3.87 11.80
N ILE A 147 2.83 -2.66 11.26
CA ILE A 147 3.15 -2.39 9.85
C ILE A 147 4.54 -2.93 9.48
N ASP A 148 5.57 -2.56 10.24
CA ASP A 148 6.95 -2.95 9.95
C ASP A 148 7.16 -4.46 10.06
N SER A 149 6.52 -5.12 11.05
CA SER A 149 6.54 -6.57 11.20
C SER A 149 5.90 -7.26 9.99
N GLU A 150 4.76 -6.77 9.51
CA GLU A 150 4.07 -7.35 8.35
C GLU A 150 4.86 -7.15 7.06
N LEU A 151 5.43 -5.96 6.85
CA LEU A 151 6.32 -5.69 5.72
C LEU A 151 7.56 -6.60 5.72
N ALA A 152 8.16 -6.82 6.89
CA ALA A 152 9.31 -7.72 7.05
C ALA A 152 8.93 -9.18 6.74
N SER A 153 7.75 -9.64 7.18
CA SER A 153 7.22 -10.96 6.89
C SER A 153 7.03 -11.19 5.38
N HIS A 154 6.41 -10.23 4.67
CA HIS A 154 6.27 -10.30 3.22
C HIS A 154 7.61 -10.24 2.48
N GLN A 155 8.56 -9.43 2.96
CA GLN A 155 9.90 -9.34 2.38
C GLN A 155 10.66 -10.67 2.44
N GLN A 156 10.49 -11.46 3.50
CA GLN A 156 11.13 -12.78 3.63
C GLN A 156 10.70 -13.77 2.54
N LEU A 157 9.51 -13.60 1.98
CA LEU A 157 9.02 -14.45 0.88
C LEU A 157 9.69 -14.16 -0.47
N GLY A 158 10.27 -12.98 -0.63
CA GLY A 158 11.04 -12.62 -1.83
C GLY A 158 10.25 -12.55 -3.13
N PHE A 159 8.92 -12.42 -3.08
CA PHE A 159 8.07 -12.46 -4.28
C PHE A 159 8.25 -11.26 -5.22
N ILE A 160 8.55 -10.09 -4.69
CA ILE A 160 8.94 -8.96 -5.54
C ILE A 160 10.45 -9.07 -5.77
N PRO A 161 10.93 -9.26 -7.01
CA PRO A 161 12.35 -9.40 -7.28
C PRO A 161 13.17 -8.18 -6.86
N ALA A 162 14.48 -8.37 -6.66
CA ALA A 162 15.38 -7.27 -6.31
C ALA A 162 15.57 -6.26 -7.46
N HIS A 163 15.40 -6.71 -8.68
CA HIS A 163 15.49 -5.90 -9.89
C HIS A 163 14.17 -5.25 -10.32
N CYS A 164 13.10 -5.40 -9.53
CA CYS A 164 11.83 -4.72 -9.81
C CYS A 164 12.07 -3.21 -9.89
N ASP A 165 11.74 -2.62 -11.02
CA ASP A 165 12.05 -1.23 -11.36
C ASP A 165 10.85 -0.29 -11.21
N LEU A 166 9.60 -0.83 -11.21
CA LEU A 166 8.40 -0.03 -11.01
C LEU A 166 7.23 -0.89 -10.50
N LEU A 167 6.52 -0.38 -9.51
CA LEU A 167 5.35 -1.03 -8.95
C LEU A 167 4.08 -0.32 -9.41
N PHE A 168 3.16 -1.09 -10.01
CA PHE A 168 1.84 -0.63 -10.43
C PHE A 168 0.74 -1.17 -9.51
N SER A 169 -0.40 -0.47 -9.48
CA SER A 169 -1.52 -0.93 -8.67
C SER A 169 -2.87 -0.53 -9.24
N THR A 170 -3.83 -1.45 -9.14
CA THR A 170 -5.25 -1.21 -9.40
C THR A 170 -6.08 -1.09 -8.12
N VAL A 171 -5.46 -1.26 -6.95
CA VAL A 171 -6.15 -1.19 -5.65
C VAL A 171 -5.92 0.14 -4.95
N SER A 172 -6.87 0.52 -4.11
CA SER A 172 -6.77 1.75 -3.31
C SER A 172 -5.86 1.54 -2.09
N HIS A 173 -5.00 2.51 -1.82
CA HIS A 173 -4.17 2.56 -0.60
C HIS A 173 -4.94 2.99 0.65
N GLN A 174 -6.26 3.24 0.55
CA GLN A 174 -7.13 3.47 1.71
C GLN A 174 -7.39 2.16 2.51
N HIS A 175 -7.20 1.00 1.91
CA HIS A 175 -7.34 -0.31 2.56
C HIS A 175 -5.97 -0.86 2.97
N ILE A 176 -5.94 -1.69 4.03
CA ILE A 176 -4.69 -2.25 4.57
C ILE A 176 -3.80 -2.90 3.50
N TYR A 177 -4.37 -3.70 2.61
CA TYR A 177 -3.62 -4.34 1.53
C TYR A 177 -2.95 -3.33 0.60
N GLY A 178 -3.69 -2.33 0.13
CA GLY A 178 -3.14 -1.29 -0.72
C GLY A 178 -2.20 -0.35 0.04
N LEU A 179 -2.47 -0.03 1.32
CA LEU A 179 -1.56 0.71 2.17
C LEU A 179 -0.19 0.04 2.23
N LEU A 180 -0.17 -1.26 2.51
CA LEU A 180 1.07 -2.03 2.60
C LEU A 180 1.76 -2.18 1.24
N PHE A 181 1.09 -2.73 0.25
CA PHE A 181 1.74 -3.17 -0.99
C PHE A 181 1.89 -2.06 -2.03
N ARG A 182 0.95 -1.11 -2.12
CA ARG A 182 1.01 -0.02 -3.10
C ARG A 182 1.87 1.15 -2.62
N THR A 183 1.96 1.37 -1.29
CA THR A 183 2.60 2.57 -0.75
C THR A 183 3.79 2.24 0.14
N LEU A 184 3.60 1.49 1.23
CA LEU A 184 4.63 1.34 2.25
C LEU A 184 5.73 0.36 1.84
N MET A 185 5.40 -0.76 1.21
CA MET A 185 6.38 -1.74 0.73
C MET A 185 7.35 -1.14 -0.29
N PRO A 186 6.89 -0.45 -1.36
CA PRO A 186 7.82 0.15 -2.31
C PRO A 186 8.68 1.24 -1.65
N LEU A 187 8.14 2.07 -0.77
CA LEU A 187 8.92 3.05 -0.01
C LEU A 187 9.99 2.38 0.86
N ALA A 188 9.63 1.35 1.61
CA ALA A 188 10.52 0.62 2.50
C ALA A 188 11.65 -0.10 1.74
N ARG A 189 11.36 -0.58 0.52
CA ARG A 189 12.33 -1.27 -0.35
C ARG A 189 13.12 -0.33 -1.27
N GLY A 190 12.68 0.91 -1.44
CA GLY A 190 13.24 1.82 -2.43
C GLY A 190 12.87 1.41 -3.86
N ILE A 191 11.69 0.85 -4.07
CA ILE A 191 11.16 0.55 -5.40
C ILE A 191 10.29 1.75 -5.83
N PRO A 192 10.50 2.34 -7.01
CA PRO A 192 9.59 3.34 -7.53
C PRO A 192 8.17 2.80 -7.71
N TYR A 193 7.16 3.63 -7.53
CA TYR A 193 5.77 3.22 -7.75
C TYR A 193 4.99 4.21 -8.62
N TRP A 194 3.98 3.69 -9.30
CA TRP A 194 3.06 4.49 -10.10
C TRP A 194 2.09 5.26 -9.21
N SER A 195 2.01 6.58 -9.37
CA SER A 195 1.30 7.45 -8.43
C SER A 195 -0.22 7.45 -8.58
N SER A 196 -0.73 7.20 -9.77
CA SER A 196 -2.17 7.15 -10.06
C SER A 196 -2.72 5.73 -9.99
N SER A 197 -4.05 5.61 -9.86
CA SER A 197 -4.73 4.32 -9.99
C SER A 197 -5.20 4.13 -11.43
N HIS A 198 -5.18 2.89 -11.88
CA HIS A 198 -5.75 2.51 -13.15
C HIS A 198 -7.18 1.99 -12.95
N ALA A 199 -8.15 2.64 -13.59
CA ALA A 199 -9.54 2.21 -13.54
C ALA A 199 -9.80 0.97 -14.42
N TYR A 200 -9.01 0.81 -15.48
CA TYR A 200 -9.15 -0.26 -16.46
C TYR A 200 -7.87 -1.09 -16.56
N PRO A 201 -7.98 -2.43 -16.58
CA PRO A 201 -6.82 -3.32 -16.66
C PRO A 201 -5.94 -3.06 -17.88
N GLU A 202 -6.53 -2.74 -19.03
CA GLU A 202 -5.81 -2.48 -20.29
C GLU A 202 -4.81 -1.32 -20.15
N HIS A 203 -5.20 -0.29 -19.41
CA HIS A 203 -4.33 0.87 -19.19
C HIS A 203 -3.12 0.52 -18.32
N VAL A 204 -3.31 -0.30 -17.27
CA VAL A 204 -2.17 -0.68 -16.43
C VAL A 204 -1.18 -1.54 -17.20
N PHE A 205 -1.63 -2.46 -18.03
CA PHE A 205 -0.73 -3.29 -18.83
C PHE A 205 0.00 -2.48 -19.91
N ALA A 206 -0.68 -1.52 -20.56
CA ALA A 206 -0.04 -0.59 -21.50
C ALA A 206 1.05 0.24 -20.84
N ASP A 207 0.78 0.79 -19.64
CA ASP A 207 1.78 1.56 -18.89
C ASP A 207 2.93 0.67 -18.39
N ILE A 208 2.67 -0.57 -17.97
CA ILE A 208 3.71 -1.55 -17.63
C ILE A 208 4.68 -1.71 -18.82
N ALA A 209 4.18 -2.04 -20.01
CA ALA A 209 5.01 -2.24 -21.18
C ALA A 209 5.77 -0.99 -21.63
N HIS A 210 5.21 0.20 -21.37
CA HIS A 210 5.82 1.45 -21.78
C HIS A 210 6.89 1.96 -20.80
N TYR A 211 6.68 1.76 -19.49
CA TYR A 211 7.47 2.44 -18.44
C TYR A 211 8.37 1.51 -17.61
N SER A 212 8.25 0.20 -17.75
CA SER A 212 8.96 -0.78 -16.93
C SER A 212 9.53 -1.93 -17.76
N GLN A 213 10.65 -2.47 -17.30
CA GLN A 213 11.20 -3.73 -17.80
C GLN A 213 10.93 -4.87 -16.82
N HIS A 214 10.72 -4.56 -15.55
CA HIS A 214 10.59 -5.50 -14.44
C HIS A 214 9.54 -5.01 -13.43
N ALA A 215 8.26 -5.02 -13.84
CA ALA A 215 7.17 -4.52 -13.01
C ALA A 215 6.69 -5.54 -11.98
N ALA A 216 6.14 -5.00 -10.89
CA ALA A 216 5.22 -5.72 -9.99
C ALA A 216 3.82 -5.10 -10.09
N LEU A 217 2.77 -5.93 -10.17
CA LEU A 217 1.38 -5.48 -10.20
C LEU A 217 0.65 -5.88 -8.92
N ILE A 218 0.13 -4.90 -8.20
CA ILE A 218 -0.72 -5.07 -7.02
C ILE A 218 -2.18 -4.92 -7.45
N SER A 219 -2.93 -6.01 -7.42
CA SER A 219 -4.30 -6.07 -7.94
C SER A 219 -5.26 -6.78 -6.98
N SER A 220 -6.46 -7.03 -7.43
CA SER A 220 -7.50 -7.73 -6.68
C SER A 220 -8.33 -8.63 -7.60
N PRO A 221 -9.07 -9.61 -7.05
CA PRO A 221 -9.95 -10.45 -7.84
C PRO A 221 -11.01 -9.65 -8.61
N ALA A 222 -11.42 -8.48 -8.09
CA ALA A 222 -12.38 -7.61 -8.78
C ALA A 222 -11.87 -7.14 -10.16
N HIS A 223 -10.57 -6.97 -10.31
CA HIS A 223 -9.92 -6.60 -11.57
C HIS A 223 -9.46 -7.85 -12.35
N LEU A 224 -8.79 -8.80 -11.68
CA LEU A 224 -8.17 -9.95 -12.35
C LEU A 224 -9.19 -10.94 -12.90
N ASN A 225 -10.37 -11.10 -12.26
CA ASN A 225 -11.47 -11.94 -12.77
C ASN A 225 -12.21 -11.31 -13.99
N ARG A 226 -11.93 -10.04 -14.30
CA ARG A 226 -12.63 -9.28 -15.34
C ARG A 226 -11.69 -8.78 -16.43
N LEU A 227 -10.55 -9.43 -16.59
CA LEU A 227 -9.65 -9.11 -17.69
C LEU A 227 -10.37 -9.38 -19.03
N PRO A 228 -10.31 -8.45 -20.00
CA PRO A 228 -10.92 -8.66 -21.29
C PRO A 228 -10.36 -9.91 -21.97
N PRO A 229 -11.19 -10.79 -22.54
CA PRO A 229 -10.70 -11.99 -23.23
C PRO A 229 -9.76 -11.70 -24.41
N ALA A 230 -9.89 -10.51 -25.01
CA ALA A 230 -9.06 -10.05 -26.10
C ALA A 230 -7.69 -9.49 -25.66
N LEU A 231 -7.46 -9.34 -24.35
CA LEU A 231 -6.19 -8.86 -23.81
C LEU A 231 -5.16 -9.99 -23.84
N ASP A 232 -4.20 -9.89 -24.74
CA ASP A 232 -3.08 -10.82 -24.84
C ASP A 232 -2.04 -10.49 -23.74
N LEU A 233 -2.13 -11.18 -22.62
CA LEU A 233 -1.20 -11.01 -21.51
C LEU A 233 0.21 -11.52 -21.82
N GLY A 234 0.36 -12.44 -22.77
CA GLY A 234 1.67 -12.94 -23.20
C GLY A 234 2.57 -11.83 -23.74
N HIS A 235 1.97 -10.78 -24.32
CA HIS A 235 2.72 -9.58 -24.74
C HIS A 235 3.43 -8.86 -23.58
N TYR A 236 2.93 -8.99 -22.36
CA TYR A 236 3.45 -8.31 -21.18
C TYR A 236 4.32 -9.22 -20.29
N ALA A 237 4.44 -10.50 -20.62
CA ALA A 237 5.13 -11.50 -19.80
C ALA A 237 6.60 -11.16 -19.52
N THR A 238 7.26 -10.46 -20.44
CA THR A 238 8.66 -10.02 -20.28
C THR A 238 8.83 -8.75 -19.46
N HIS A 239 7.74 -8.03 -19.18
CA HIS A 239 7.75 -6.77 -18.44
C HIS A 239 7.18 -6.89 -17.03
N LEU A 240 6.49 -7.99 -16.72
CA LEU A 240 5.75 -8.18 -15.48
C LEU A 240 6.25 -9.42 -14.74
N ASP A 241 7.03 -9.21 -13.69
CA ASP A 241 7.68 -10.29 -12.94
C ASP A 241 6.76 -10.96 -11.92
N CYS A 242 5.80 -10.21 -11.37
CA CYS A 242 4.86 -10.77 -10.39
C CYS A 242 3.54 -10.00 -10.34
N VAL A 243 2.47 -10.72 -10.01
CA VAL A 243 1.12 -10.19 -9.78
C VAL A 243 0.66 -10.61 -8.39
N PHE A 244 0.21 -9.64 -7.61
CA PHE A 244 -0.42 -9.91 -6.30
C PHE A 244 -1.93 -9.75 -6.39
N SER A 245 -2.65 -10.55 -5.61
CA SER A 245 -4.11 -10.49 -5.46
C SER A 245 -4.51 -10.62 -4.00
N SER A 246 -5.41 -9.76 -3.52
CA SER A 246 -5.99 -9.85 -2.17
C SER A 246 -7.34 -9.14 -2.12
N GLY A 247 -8.01 -9.22 -0.97
CA GLY A 247 -9.33 -8.61 -0.74
C GLY A 247 -10.50 -9.48 -1.19
N GLY A 248 -10.25 -10.72 -1.59
CA GLY A 248 -11.24 -11.73 -1.97
C GLY A 248 -10.60 -12.93 -2.64
N PRO A 249 -11.35 -14.00 -2.92
CA PRO A 249 -10.86 -15.18 -3.63
C PRO A 249 -10.68 -14.88 -5.13
N LEU A 250 -9.50 -15.18 -5.66
CA LEU A 250 -9.27 -15.23 -7.11
C LEU A 250 -9.87 -16.52 -7.66
N SER A 251 -10.58 -16.47 -8.78
CA SER A 251 -11.09 -17.68 -9.41
C SER A 251 -9.93 -18.54 -9.95
N ALA A 252 -10.12 -19.86 -9.93
CA ALA A 252 -9.13 -20.78 -10.47
C ALA A 252 -8.89 -20.53 -11.97
N ASP A 253 -9.94 -20.22 -12.73
CA ASP A 253 -9.85 -19.91 -14.15
C ASP A 253 -9.00 -18.68 -14.43
N ALA A 254 -9.21 -17.59 -13.65
CA ALA A 254 -8.38 -16.38 -13.78
C ALA A 254 -6.93 -16.64 -13.38
N ALA A 255 -6.69 -17.40 -12.30
CA ALA A 255 -5.35 -17.77 -11.88
C ALA A 255 -4.62 -18.59 -12.96
N GLN A 256 -5.31 -19.55 -13.59
CA GLN A 256 -4.78 -20.38 -14.68
C GLN A 256 -4.53 -19.55 -15.94
N GLN A 257 -5.46 -18.68 -16.32
CA GLN A 257 -5.29 -17.80 -17.47
C GLN A 257 -4.06 -16.92 -17.31
N LEU A 258 -3.91 -16.25 -16.16
CA LEU A 258 -2.75 -15.42 -15.86
C LEU A 258 -1.46 -16.26 -15.85
N GLY A 259 -1.47 -17.41 -15.18
CA GLY A 259 -0.32 -18.31 -15.11
C GLY A 259 0.15 -18.79 -16.48
N ASN A 260 -0.77 -19.19 -17.35
CA ASN A 260 -0.46 -19.69 -18.69
C ASN A 260 0.06 -18.59 -19.63
N GLN A 261 -0.46 -17.38 -19.53
CA GLN A 261 -0.08 -16.29 -20.43
C GLN A 261 1.16 -15.53 -19.94
N LEU A 262 1.30 -15.31 -18.63
CA LEU A 262 2.44 -14.56 -18.05
C LEU A 262 3.63 -15.47 -17.73
N GLY A 263 3.45 -16.79 -17.69
CA GLY A 263 4.48 -17.74 -17.26
C GLY A 263 4.66 -17.83 -15.74
N HIS A 264 3.88 -17.06 -14.96
CA HIS A 264 3.89 -17.10 -13.49
C HIS A 264 2.48 -16.88 -12.94
N TYR A 265 2.15 -17.58 -11.86
CA TYR A 265 0.84 -17.52 -11.22
C TYR A 265 0.76 -16.34 -10.24
N PRO A 266 -0.42 -15.68 -10.12
CA PRO A 266 -0.64 -14.65 -9.12
C PRO A 266 -0.38 -15.14 -7.71
N ILE A 267 0.19 -14.26 -6.89
CA ILE A 267 0.43 -14.47 -5.46
C ILE A 267 -0.79 -13.95 -4.73
N GLU A 268 -1.60 -14.85 -4.21
CA GLU A 268 -2.75 -14.48 -3.39
C GLU A 268 -2.31 -14.29 -1.93
N ILE A 269 -2.78 -13.22 -1.31
CA ILE A 269 -2.58 -12.93 0.11
C ILE A 269 -3.95 -13.02 0.81
N LEU A 270 -4.05 -13.92 1.78
CA LEU A 270 -5.17 -14.02 2.70
C LEU A 270 -4.90 -13.15 3.92
N GLY A 271 -5.85 -12.34 4.29
CA GLY A 271 -5.76 -11.47 5.46
C GLY A 271 -7.02 -10.64 5.65
N SER A 272 -7.06 -9.91 6.74
CA SER A 272 -8.08 -8.91 7.05
C SER A 272 -7.44 -7.64 7.60
N THR A 273 -8.23 -6.57 7.74
CA THR A 273 -7.72 -5.35 8.37
C THR A 273 -7.33 -5.63 9.83
N GLU A 274 -8.06 -6.48 10.52
CA GLU A 274 -7.82 -6.83 11.94
C GLU A 274 -6.53 -7.63 12.12
N THR A 275 -6.35 -8.70 11.34
CA THR A 275 -5.24 -9.64 11.48
C THR A 275 -3.98 -9.20 10.74
N GLY A 276 -4.10 -8.37 9.71
CA GLY A 276 -3.06 -8.23 8.68
C GLY A 276 -3.02 -9.46 7.79
N GLY A 277 -1.91 -9.69 7.11
CA GLY A 277 -1.67 -10.87 6.29
C GLY A 277 -1.56 -12.15 7.15
N ILE A 278 -2.22 -13.21 6.72
CA ILE A 278 -2.24 -14.50 7.41
C ILE A 278 -1.45 -15.54 6.62
N ALA A 279 -1.77 -15.67 5.33
CA ALA A 279 -1.24 -16.72 4.48
C ALA A 279 -1.15 -16.25 3.02
N TRP A 280 -0.41 -17.01 2.24
CA TRP A 280 -0.29 -16.82 0.82
C TRP A 280 -0.46 -18.12 0.05
N ARG A 281 -0.81 -18.05 -1.24
CA ARG A 281 -0.78 -19.17 -2.17
C ARG A 281 -0.59 -18.70 -3.61
N GLN A 282 -0.27 -19.66 -4.48
CA GLN A 282 -0.38 -19.54 -5.94
C GLN A 282 -1.25 -20.72 -6.43
N GLN A 283 -2.34 -20.44 -7.10
CA GLN A 283 -3.26 -21.48 -7.60
C GLN A 283 -2.74 -22.09 -8.91
N ARG A 284 -1.79 -23.03 -8.79
CA ARG A 284 -1.21 -23.76 -9.93
C ARG A 284 -2.07 -24.94 -10.36
N ASP A 285 -2.80 -25.51 -9.43
CA ASP A 285 -3.65 -26.68 -9.58
C ASP A 285 -4.72 -26.74 -8.47
N SER A 286 -5.58 -27.76 -8.52
CA SER A 286 -6.62 -28.01 -7.50
C SER A 286 -6.07 -28.40 -6.11
N HIS A 287 -4.77 -28.70 -5.99
CA HIS A 287 -4.10 -29.07 -4.73
C HIS A 287 -3.34 -27.91 -4.11
N SER A 288 -3.32 -26.74 -4.74
CA SER A 288 -2.64 -25.56 -4.24
C SER A 288 -3.23 -25.07 -2.92
N ARG A 289 -2.43 -25.11 -1.86
CA ARG A 289 -2.84 -24.80 -0.48
C ARG A 289 -2.30 -23.48 -0.02
N TRP A 290 -2.99 -22.86 0.93
CA TRP A 290 -2.51 -21.70 1.68
C TRP A 290 -1.31 -22.09 2.54
N ARG A 291 -0.33 -21.21 2.60
CA ARG A 291 0.87 -21.32 3.44
C ARG A 291 0.91 -20.10 4.35
N ALA A 292 1.07 -20.31 5.67
CA ALA A 292 1.18 -19.23 6.62
C ALA A 292 2.33 -18.27 6.24
N LEU A 293 2.13 -16.99 6.49
CA LEU A 293 3.20 -16.00 6.37
C LEU A 293 4.26 -16.24 7.47
N PRO A 294 5.54 -15.89 7.23
CA PRO A 294 6.57 -15.94 8.25
C PRO A 294 6.15 -15.20 9.53
N GLY A 295 6.28 -15.85 10.68
CA GLY A 295 5.88 -15.29 11.97
C GLY A 295 4.39 -15.42 12.31
N VAL A 296 3.57 -15.98 11.40
CA VAL A 296 2.13 -16.22 11.64
C VAL A 296 1.90 -17.70 11.99
N GLU A 297 1.29 -17.92 13.14
CA GLU A 297 0.81 -19.23 13.56
C GLU A 297 -0.69 -19.35 13.31
N THR A 298 -1.12 -20.46 12.73
CA THR A 298 -2.54 -20.71 12.45
C THR A 298 -2.97 -22.03 13.09
N ARG A 299 -4.16 -22.02 13.69
CA ARG A 299 -4.81 -23.22 14.21
C ARG A 299 -6.23 -23.29 13.67
N SER A 300 -6.60 -24.45 13.14
CA SER A 300 -7.98 -24.72 12.73
C SER A 300 -8.75 -25.34 13.87
N ASP A 301 -9.84 -24.73 14.27
CA ASP A 301 -10.85 -25.35 15.11
C ASP A 301 -11.91 -25.98 14.18
N ASN A 302 -11.78 -27.29 13.99
CA ASN A 302 -12.66 -28.03 13.08
C ASN A 302 -14.11 -28.12 13.60
N ASP A 303 -14.33 -28.04 14.91
CA ASP A 303 -15.65 -28.14 15.51
C ASP A 303 -16.46 -26.84 15.34
N GLN A 304 -15.76 -25.70 15.33
CA GLN A 304 -16.37 -24.38 15.15
C GLN A 304 -16.19 -23.80 13.73
N GLN A 305 -15.48 -24.48 12.85
CA GLN A 305 -15.10 -23.99 11.51
C GLN A 305 -14.38 -22.63 11.57
N LEU A 306 -13.61 -22.38 12.63
CA LEU A 306 -12.87 -21.16 12.84
C LEU A 306 -11.38 -21.35 12.52
N LEU A 307 -10.76 -20.28 12.03
CA LEU A 307 -9.32 -20.14 11.89
C LEU A 307 -8.80 -19.19 12.98
N GLU A 308 -8.10 -19.74 13.96
CA GLU A 308 -7.36 -18.95 14.94
C GLU A 308 -6.02 -18.51 14.36
N VAL A 309 -5.70 -17.24 14.54
CA VAL A 309 -4.47 -16.63 14.03
C VAL A 309 -3.74 -15.92 15.16
N ARG A 310 -2.44 -16.17 15.27
CA ARG A 310 -1.51 -15.47 16.15
C ARG A 310 -0.34 -14.94 15.32
N SER A 311 -0.08 -13.65 15.43
CA SER A 311 1.01 -12.94 14.76
C SER A 311 1.84 -12.13 15.76
#